data_e4cc69814975c62f4d747201958c6af9
#
_entry.id   e4cc69814975c62f4d747201958c6af9
#
_cell.length_a   1.000
_cell.length_b   1.000
_cell.length_c   1.000
_cell.angle_alpha   90.00
_cell.angle_beta   90.00
_cell.angle_gamma   90.00
#
_symmetry.space_group_name_H-M   'P 1'
#
loop_
_entity.id
_entity.type
_entity.pdbx_description
1 polymer ?
#
loop_
_entity_poly.entity_id
_entity_poly.type
_entity_poly.pdbx_seq_one_letter_code
_entity_poly.pdbx_strand_id
1 'polypeptide(L)'
;MAPEIPHDQPSIESPLCGERLDVLASQVAQSIKTDERTHHLTTSYLPSRREVIGVLERVSWLLFPGFNGPREIDSNQLQSHTRQLLASVAGPLFHQIAGALRYAEASEPITFGEHCPNCDERAREIVDGFLGNIPALRTKLSLDVQAAYDGDPAAQHTDETIFCYPGIRALWMHRV
;
A
#
# COMPACT_ATOMS: atom_id res chain seq x y z
N MET A 1 -3.54 -10.88 12.86
CA MET A 1 -2.84 -12.15 13.03
C MET A 1 -1.85 -12.20 11.88
N ALA A 2 -0.57 -12.02 12.17
CA ALA A 2 0.46 -12.13 11.16
C ALA A 2 0.50 -13.58 10.65
N PRO A 3 0.71 -13.84 9.34
CA PRO A 3 0.89 -15.19 8.87
C PRO A 3 2.14 -15.76 9.53
N GLU A 4 1.97 -16.86 10.25
CA GLU A 4 3.09 -17.67 10.72
C GLU A 4 3.85 -18.15 9.48
N ILE A 5 5.10 -17.76 9.37
CA ILE A 5 6.02 -18.32 8.39
C ILE A 5 6.21 -19.78 8.77
N PRO A 6 5.91 -20.75 7.90
CA PRO A 6 6.12 -22.15 8.22
C PRO A 6 7.60 -22.38 8.58
N HIS A 7 7.86 -22.87 9.78
CA HIS A 7 9.19 -23.17 10.29
C HIS A 7 9.78 -24.48 9.75
N ASP A 8 9.30 -24.97 8.62
CA ASP A 8 9.78 -26.22 8.02
C ASP A 8 10.39 -26.01 6.64
N GLN A 9 11.33 -25.04 6.56
CA GLN A 9 12.32 -25.07 5.50
C GLN A 9 13.54 -25.81 6.04
N PRO A 10 14.10 -26.77 5.27
CA PRO A 10 15.36 -27.41 5.64
C PRO A 10 16.35 -26.27 5.92
N SER A 11 17.00 -26.32 7.08
CA SER A 11 18.04 -25.36 7.47
C SER A 11 19.15 -25.46 6.42
N ILE A 12 19.10 -24.56 5.43
CA ILE A 12 20.23 -24.36 4.53
C ILE A 12 21.31 -23.81 5.43
N GLU A 13 22.27 -24.65 5.80
CA GLU A 13 23.44 -24.18 6.52
C GLU A 13 24.05 -23.03 5.73
N SER A 14 24.09 -21.85 6.36
CA SER A 14 24.68 -20.67 5.72
C SER A 14 26.12 -21.01 5.32
N PRO A 15 26.51 -20.80 4.05
CA PRO A 15 27.91 -21.02 3.63
C PRO A 15 28.89 -20.07 4.33
N LEU A 16 28.36 -19.09 5.05
CA LEU A 16 29.09 -18.11 5.83
C LEU A 16 28.73 -18.26 7.30
N CYS A 17 29.72 -18.50 8.14
CA CYS A 17 29.57 -18.62 9.59
C CYS A 17 30.75 -17.98 10.31
N GLY A 18 30.58 -17.74 11.62
CA GLY A 18 31.61 -17.27 12.52
C GLY A 18 32.26 -15.95 12.09
N GLU A 19 33.57 -15.85 12.26
CA GLU A 19 34.37 -14.63 12.08
C GLU A 19 34.18 -13.97 10.70
N ARG A 20 33.99 -14.77 9.64
CA ARG A 20 33.78 -14.24 8.29
C ARG A 20 32.47 -13.45 8.18
N LEU A 21 31.41 -13.95 8.78
CA LEU A 21 30.11 -13.27 8.82
C LEU A 21 30.17 -11.97 9.62
N ASP A 22 30.90 -11.99 10.76
CA ASP A 22 31.06 -10.80 11.60
C ASP A 22 31.84 -9.69 10.88
N VAL A 23 32.89 -10.06 10.14
CA VAL A 23 33.65 -9.10 9.33
C VAL A 23 32.76 -8.48 8.25
N LEU A 24 31.98 -9.29 7.52
CA LEU A 24 31.09 -8.79 6.50
C LEU A 24 29.97 -7.92 7.09
N ALA A 25 29.39 -8.33 8.21
CA ALA A 25 28.37 -7.53 8.91
C ALA A 25 28.94 -6.16 9.34
N SER A 26 30.16 -6.12 9.85
CA SER A 26 30.82 -4.87 10.21
C SER A 26 31.07 -3.96 9.00
N GLN A 27 31.52 -4.52 7.88
CA GLN A 27 31.73 -3.77 6.64
C GLN A 27 30.42 -3.19 6.09
N VAL A 28 29.36 -3.98 6.07
CA VAL A 28 28.02 -3.54 5.60
C VAL A 28 27.46 -2.48 6.57
N ALA A 29 27.55 -2.68 7.88
CA ALA A 29 27.09 -1.71 8.85
C ALA A 29 27.83 -0.37 8.73
N GLN A 30 29.16 -0.40 8.49
CA GLN A 30 29.93 0.81 8.24
C GLN A 30 29.51 1.49 6.95
N SER A 31 29.28 0.76 5.86
CA SER A 31 28.80 1.30 4.60
C SER A 31 27.43 1.98 4.76
N ILE A 32 26.51 1.36 5.51
CA ILE A 32 25.20 1.95 5.81
C ILE A 32 25.38 3.29 6.54
N LYS A 33 26.21 3.34 7.58
CA LYS A 33 26.44 4.57 8.36
C LYS A 33 27.10 5.70 7.57
N THR A 34 27.81 5.38 6.50
CA THR A 34 28.57 6.38 5.71
C THR A 34 27.66 7.19 4.79
N ASP A 35 26.50 6.68 4.39
CA ASP A 35 25.61 7.35 3.44
C ASP A 35 24.17 7.46 3.99
N GLU A 36 23.89 8.59 4.60
CA GLU A 36 22.57 8.88 5.20
C GLU A 36 21.42 8.91 4.20
N ARG A 37 21.69 9.05 2.89
CA ARG A 37 20.66 9.04 1.84
C ARG A 37 20.00 7.68 1.65
N THR A 38 20.64 6.62 2.14
CA THR A 38 20.20 5.23 1.91
C THR A 38 19.62 4.56 3.13
N HIS A 39 19.54 5.26 4.28
CA HIS A 39 19.00 4.69 5.51
C HIS A 39 18.21 5.71 6.36
N HIS A 40 17.35 5.16 7.23
CA HIS A 40 16.63 5.89 8.27
C HIS A 40 16.65 5.05 9.56
N LEU A 41 17.81 5.02 10.24
CA LEU A 41 18.02 4.12 11.39
C LEU A 41 17.26 4.55 12.65
N THR A 42 16.95 5.82 12.80
CA THR A 42 16.38 6.40 14.04
C THR A 42 15.02 7.05 13.85
N THR A 43 14.43 6.96 12.67
CA THR A 43 13.19 7.69 12.35
C THR A 43 11.96 6.86 12.74
N SER A 44 11.20 7.33 13.74
CA SER A 44 10.02 6.65 14.28
C SER A 44 8.77 6.79 13.42
N TYR A 45 8.73 7.72 12.47
CA TYR A 45 7.52 8.09 11.73
C TYR A 45 7.55 7.74 10.25
N LEU A 46 8.58 7.04 9.79
CA LEU A 46 8.67 6.66 8.38
C LEU A 46 7.53 5.69 8.01
N PRO A 47 6.75 5.99 6.95
CA PRO A 47 5.72 5.08 6.47
C PRO A 47 6.28 3.72 6.06
N SER A 48 5.56 2.66 6.38
CA SER A 48 5.94 1.30 6.01
C SER A 48 5.51 0.98 4.59
N ARG A 49 6.47 0.76 3.69
CA ARG A 49 6.18 0.31 2.32
C ARG A 49 5.30 -0.95 2.29
N ARG A 50 5.52 -1.89 3.20
CA ARG A 50 4.74 -3.13 3.30
C ARG A 50 3.28 -2.84 3.64
N GLU A 51 3.04 -1.97 4.62
CA GLU A 51 1.69 -1.58 5.03
C GLU A 51 0.96 -0.83 3.91
N VAL A 52 1.65 0.08 3.23
CA VAL A 52 1.09 0.81 2.07
C VAL A 52 0.68 -0.14 0.96
N ILE A 53 1.50 -1.14 0.62
CA ILE A 53 1.15 -2.18 -0.37
C ILE A 53 -0.10 -2.95 0.09
N GLY A 54 -0.16 -3.36 1.35
CA GLY A 54 -1.33 -4.07 1.89
C GLY A 54 -2.60 -3.21 1.91
N VAL A 55 -2.49 -1.90 2.06
CA VAL A 55 -3.61 -0.96 1.89
C VAL A 55 -4.06 -0.94 0.42
N LEU A 56 -3.13 -0.79 -0.52
CA LEU A 56 -3.44 -0.76 -1.96
C LEU A 56 -4.10 -2.07 -2.42
N GLU A 57 -3.67 -3.22 -1.92
CA GLU A 57 -4.34 -4.49 -2.22
C GLU A 57 -5.81 -4.47 -1.79
N ARG A 58 -6.11 -4.05 -0.56
CA ARG A 58 -7.50 -3.95 -0.07
C ARG A 58 -8.31 -2.88 -0.81
N VAL A 59 -7.69 -1.79 -1.21
CA VAL A 59 -8.32 -0.78 -2.07
C VAL A 59 -8.69 -1.40 -3.42
N SER A 60 -7.82 -2.23 -4.02
CA SER A 60 -8.14 -2.93 -5.27
C SER A 60 -9.37 -3.84 -5.17
N TRP A 61 -9.65 -4.41 -3.98
CA TRP A 61 -10.84 -5.21 -3.72
C TRP A 61 -12.12 -4.35 -3.69
N LEU A 62 -12.02 -3.10 -3.23
CA LEU A 62 -13.12 -2.13 -3.32
C LEU A 62 -13.37 -1.68 -4.77
N LEU A 63 -12.29 -1.54 -5.55
CA LEU A 63 -12.38 -1.06 -6.93
C LEU A 63 -12.91 -2.13 -7.89
N PHE A 64 -12.45 -3.37 -7.75
CA PHE A 64 -12.76 -4.50 -8.63
C PHE A 64 -13.16 -5.74 -7.80
N PRO A 65 -14.33 -5.70 -7.12
CA PRO A 65 -14.79 -6.83 -6.30
C PRO A 65 -15.01 -8.06 -7.17
N GLY A 66 -14.61 -9.23 -6.66
CA GLY A 66 -14.65 -10.49 -7.38
C GLY A 66 -13.51 -10.73 -8.37
N PHE A 67 -12.88 -9.68 -8.90
CA PHE A 67 -11.64 -9.79 -9.68
C PHE A 67 -10.42 -9.85 -8.74
N ASN A 68 -10.40 -8.98 -7.76
CA ASN A 68 -9.38 -8.93 -6.73
C ASN A 68 -9.99 -9.29 -5.37
N GLY A 69 -9.24 -10.02 -4.54
CA GLY A 69 -9.69 -10.39 -3.20
C GLY A 69 -10.69 -11.54 -3.14
N PRO A 70 -11.57 -11.57 -2.13
CA PRO A 70 -12.53 -12.63 -1.94
C PRO A 70 -13.47 -12.79 -3.12
N ARG A 71 -13.72 -14.04 -3.48
CA ARG A 71 -14.74 -14.42 -4.48
C ARG A 71 -16.03 -14.80 -3.75
N GLU A 72 -17.15 -14.88 -4.50
CA GLU A 72 -18.46 -15.33 -3.96
C GLU A 72 -19.00 -14.41 -2.87
N ILE A 73 -19.06 -13.11 -3.15
CA ILE A 73 -19.70 -12.14 -2.27
C ILE A 73 -21.22 -12.23 -2.47
N ASP A 74 -21.96 -12.65 -1.45
CA ASP A 74 -23.43 -12.64 -1.47
C ASP A 74 -23.93 -11.19 -1.58
N SER A 75 -24.79 -10.94 -2.57
CA SER A 75 -25.39 -9.62 -2.80
C SER A 75 -26.13 -9.07 -1.58
N ASN A 76 -26.74 -9.95 -0.78
CA ASN A 76 -27.41 -9.56 0.47
C ASN A 76 -26.43 -9.14 1.58
N GLN A 77 -25.19 -9.56 1.49
CA GLN A 77 -24.13 -9.23 2.45
C GLN A 77 -23.17 -8.16 1.93
N LEU A 78 -23.38 -7.66 0.70
CA LEU A 78 -22.49 -6.71 0.05
C LEU A 78 -22.22 -5.47 0.90
N GLN A 79 -23.23 -4.90 1.54
CA GLN A 79 -23.07 -3.72 2.37
C GLN A 79 -22.20 -4.01 3.62
N SER A 80 -22.44 -5.13 4.30
CA SER A 80 -21.67 -5.52 5.49
C SER A 80 -20.24 -5.87 5.13
N HIS A 81 -20.03 -6.57 4.02
CA HIS A 81 -18.71 -6.87 3.48
C HIS A 81 -17.93 -5.58 3.13
N THR A 82 -18.58 -4.67 2.38
CA THR A 82 -17.95 -3.39 2.03
C THR A 82 -17.61 -2.57 3.26
N ARG A 83 -18.46 -2.54 4.28
CA ARG A 83 -18.18 -1.85 5.55
C ARG A 83 -16.94 -2.42 6.24
N GLN A 84 -16.82 -3.75 6.33
CA GLN A 84 -15.66 -4.41 6.93
C GLN A 84 -14.38 -4.10 6.14
N LEU A 85 -14.47 -4.13 4.82
CA LEU A 85 -13.34 -3.84 3.94
C LEU A 85 -12.89 -2.39 4.07
N LEU A 86 -13.82 -1.42 4.07
CA LEU A 86 -13.51 -0.01 4.34
C LEU A 86 -12.82 0.18 5.69
N ALA A 87 -13.32 -0.46 6.74
CA ALA A 87 -12.68 -0.41 8.06
C ALA A 87 -11.27 -0.98 8.06
N SER A 88 -11.03 -2.07 7.29
CA SER A 88 -9.71 -2.69 7.15
C SER A 88 -8.69 -1.83 6.38
N VAL A 89 -9.17 -0.90 5.57
CA VAL A 89 -8.36 0.09 4.85
C VAL A 89 -8.12 1.33 5.70
N ALA A 90 -9.19 1.86 6.33
CA ALA A 90 -9.16 3.14 7.04
C ALA A 90 -8.09 3.21 8.13
N GLY A 91 -8.02 2.21 9.00
CA GLY A 91 -7.07 2.19 10.11
C GLY A 91 -5.60 2.19 9.67
N PRO A 92 -5.15 1.20 8.88
CA PRO A 92 -3.79 1.19 8.37
C PRO A 92 -3.44 2.44 7.53
N LEU A 93 -4.35 2.89 6.66
CA LEU A 93 -4.13 4.11 5.87
C LEU A 93 -3.94 5.34 6.75
N PHE A 94 -4.77 5.50 7.78
CA PHE A 94 -4.64 6.57 8.77
C PHE A 94 -3.24 6.56 9.41
N HIS A 95 -2.76 5.42 9.86
CA HIS A 95 -1.45 5.32 10.50
C HIS A 95 -0.31 5.69 9.55
N GLN A 96 -0.39 5.29 8.27
CA GLN A 96 0.63 5.64 7.28
C GLN A 96 0.62 7.15 6.96
N ILE A 97 -0.56 7.75 6.81
CA ILE A 97 -0.69 9.20 6.53
C ILE A 97 -0.25 10.01 7.76
N ALA A 98 -0.70 9.66 8.96
CA ALA A 98 -0.30 10.35 10.18
C ALA A 98 1.24 10.25 10.40
N GLY A 99 1.82 9.07 10.12
CA GLY A 99 3.27 8.89 10.14
C GLY A 99 3.98 9.78 9.12
N ALA A 100 3.50 9.82 7.88
CA ALA A 100 4.07 10.66 6.83
C ALA A 100 4.01 12.17 7.17
N LEU A 101 2.89 12.64 7.72
CA LEU A 101 2.73 14.03 8.14
C LEU A 101 3.73 14.38 9.26
N ARG A 102 3.85 13.54 10.28
CA ARG A 102 4.83 13.73 11.36
C ARG A 102 6.28 13.67 10.88
N TYR A 103 6.56 12.78 9.92
CA TYR A 103 7.88 12.68 9.30
C TYR A 103 8.24 13.96 8.54
N ALA A 104 7.31 14.48 7.75
CA ALA A 104 7.51 15.72 7.01
C ALA A 104 7.81 16.89 7.96
N GLU A 105 7.06 17.01 9.05
CA GLU A 105 7.32 18.04 10.07
C GLU A 105 8.69 17.92 10.74
N ALA A 106 9.09 16.69 11.08
CA ALA A 106 10.37 16.45 11.72
C ALA A 106 11.57 16.68 10.78
N SER A 107 11.34 16.65 9.46
CA SER A 107 12.38 16.74 8.42
C SER A 107 12.56 18.15 7.87
N GLU A 108 11.63 19.06 8.08
CA GLU A 108 11.76 20.45 7.66
C GLU A 108 12.54 21.26 8.72
N PRO A 109 13.54 22.07 8.31
CA PRO A 109 14.14 23.05 9.24
C PRO A 109 13.03 23.99 9.68
N ILE A 110 12.85 24.13 10.98
CA ILE A 110 11.83 24.91 11.65
C ILE A 110 11.80 26.35 11.05
N THR A 111 11.00 26.58 10.04
CA THR A 111 10.53 27.92 9.72
C THR A 111 9.45 28.24 10.75
N PHE A 112 9.73 29.23 11.58
CA PHE A 112 8.86 29.69 12.64
C PHE A 112 7.43 29.86 12.15
N GLY A 113 6.51 29.03 12.63
CA GLY A 113 5.08 29.34 12.59
C GLY A 113 4.08 28.26 12.27
N GLU A 114 4.44 27.14 11.67
CA GLU A 114 3.47 26.10 11.28
C GLU A 114 3.89 24.69 11.70
N HIS A 115 3.89 24.45 13.01
CA HIS A 115 3.67 23.09 13.49
C HIS A 115 2.28 22.67 13.04
N CYS A 116 2.14 21.51 12.40
CA CYS A 116 0.83 20.91 12.17
C CYS A 116 0.26 20.50 13.55
N PRO A 117 -0.45 21.35 14.26
CA PRO A 117 -0.85 21.05 15.63
C PRO A 117 -1.81 19.88 15.69
N ASN A 118 -2.17 19.29 14.54
CA ASN A 118 -3.20 18.27 14.46
C ASN A 118 -2.98 17.26 13.30
N CYS A 119 -1.79 16.65 13.20
CA CYS A 119 -1.49 15.61 12.19
C CYS A 119 -2.54 14.51 12.16
N ASP A 120 -3.10 14.15 13.31
CA ASP A 120 -4.11 13.09 13.41
C ASP A 120 -5.46 13.53 12.83
N GLU A 121 -5.87 14.77 13.06
CA GLU A 121 -7.10 15.31 12.48
C GLU A 121 -6.98 15.45 10.97
N ARG A 122 -5.88 15.99 10.50
CA ARG A 122 -5.58 16.09 9.06
C ARG A 122 -5.49 14.72 8.40
N ALA A 123 -4.90 13.73 9.06
CA ALA A 123 -4.87 12.36 8.55
C ALA A 123 -6.28 11.75 8.46
N ARG A 124 -7.17 12.03 9.44
CA ARG A 124 -8.58 11.59 9.36
C ARG A 124 -9.32 12.23 8.21
N GLU A 125 -9.16 13.53 8.01
CA GLU A 125 -9.77 14.25 6.88
C GLU A 125 -9.33 13.68 5.53
N ILE A 126 -8.02 13.40 5.37
CA ILE A 126 -7.47 12.81 4.15
C ILE A 126 -8.05 11.40 3.92
N VAL A 127 -8.12 10.57 4.97
CA VAL A 127 -8.68 9.21 4.88
C VAL A 127 -10.17 9.26 4.52
N ASP A 128 -10.93 10.12 5.18
CA ASP A 128 -12.37 10.28 4.91
C ASP A 128 -12.62 10.75 3.47
N GLY A 129 -11.91 11.78 3.03
CA GLY A 129 -11.99 12.28 1.66
C GLY A 129 -11.60 11.24 0.62
N PHE A 130 -10.53 10.49 0.87
CA PHE A 130 -10.11 9.40 -0.02
C PHE A 130 -11.15 8.29 -0.11
N LEU A 131 -11.61 7.76 1.01
CA LEU A 131 -12.59 6.68 1.03
C LEU A 131 -13.96 7.14 0.49
N GLY A 132 -14.35 8.39 0.77
CA GLY A 132 -15.55 8.99 0.21
C GLY A 132 -15.50 9.13 -1.32
N ASN A 133 -14.31 9.23 -1.91
CA ASN A 133 -14.13 9.32 -3.37
C ASN A 133 -14.13 7.96 -4.09
N ILE A 134 -14.11 6.83 -3.38
CA ILE A 134 -14.10 5.49 -3.99
C ILE A 134 -15.22 5.29 -5.03
N PRO A 135 -16.48 5.68 -4.78
CA PRO A 135 -17.53 5.53 -5.79
C PRO A 135 -17.24 6.28 -7.10
N ALA A 136 -16.76 7.52 -7.01
CA ALA A 136 -16.40 8.30 -8.20
C ALA A 136 -15.20 7.70 -8.94
N LEU A 137 -14.24 7.18 -8.21
CA LEU A 137 -13.08 6.49 -8.77
C LEU A 137 -13.51 5.21 -9.52
N ARG A 138 -14.44 4.42 -8.94
CA ARG A 138 -15.01 3.25 -9.61
C ARG A 138 -15.67 3.60 -10.94
N THR A 139 -16.44 4.70 -10.97
CA THR A 139 -17.08 5.18 -12.21
C THR A 139 -16.05 5.51 -13.28
N LYS A 140 -14.97 6.20 -12.93
CA LYS A 140 -13.88 6.51 -13.87
C LYS A 140 -13.18 5.25 -14.37
N LEU A 141 -12.89 4.31 -13.48
CA LEU A 141 -12.23 3.04 -13.85
C LEU A 141 -13.13 2.16 -14.73
N SER A 142 -14.44 2.18 -14.54
CA SER A 142 -15.39 1.50 -15.43
C SER A 142 -15.30 2.03 -16.87
N LEU A 143 -15.13 3.35 -17.04
CA LEU A 143 -14.92 3.95 -18.36
C LEU A 143 -13.54 3.59 -18.94
N ASP A 144 -12.49 3.53 -18.12
CA ASP A 144 -11.18 3.08 -18.58
C ASP A 144 -11.19 1.62 -19.05
N VAL A 145 -11.89 0.75 -18.33
CA VAL A 145 -12.08 -0.66 -18.71
C VAL A 145 -12.84 -0.77 -20.04
N GLN A 146 -13.91 0.00 -20.19
CA GLN A 146 -14.67 0.03 -21.44
C GLN A 146 -13.83 0.54 -22.61
N ALA A 147 -13.08 1.63 -22.41
CA ALA A 147 -12.20 2.18 -23.45
C ALA A 147 -11.09 1.19 -23.85
N ALA A 148 -10.55 0.44 -22.89
CA ALA A 148 -9.54 -0.58 -23.19
C ALA A 148 -10.14 -1.74 -24.00
N TYR A 149 -11.38 -2.14 -23.70
CA TYR A 149 -12.11 -3.15 -24.45
C TYR A 149 -12.45 -2.69 -25.88
N ASP A 150 -12.97 -1.48 -26.03
CA ASP A 150 -13.34 -0.92 -27.34
C ASP A 150 -12.12 -0.67 -28.24
N GLY A 151 -10.96 -0.43 -27.63
CA GLY A 151 -9.71 -0.16 -28.34
C GLY A 151 -8.96 -1.40 -28.82
N ASP A 152 -9.32 -2.59 -28.36
CA ASP A 152 -8.64 -3.85 -28.69
C ASP A 152 -9.59 -4.83 -29.40
N PRO A 153 -9.47 -4.98 -30.73
CA PRO A 153 -10.30 -5.92 -31.49
C PRO A 153 -10.14 -7.39 -31.09
N ALA A 154 -9.08 -7.75 -30.35
CA ALA A 154 -8.85 -9.10 -29.88
C ALA A 154 -9.52 -9.38 -28.53
N ALA A 155 -9.91 -8.36 -27.79
CA ALA A 155 -10.57 -8.51 -26.49
C ALA A 155 -11.98 -9.10 -26.67
N GLN A 156 -12.28 -10.17 -25.95
CA GLN A 156 -13.59 -10.85 -26.03
C GLN A 156 -14.56 -10.34 -24.96
N HIS A 157 -14.04 -9.92 -23.80
CA HIS A 157 -14.81 -9.44 -22.65
C HIS A 157 -14.07 -8.33 -21.90
N THR A 158 -14.80 -7.44 -21.27
CA THR A 158 -14.24 -6.42 -20.36
C THR A 158 -13.48 -7.05 -19.19
N ASP A 159 -13.85 -8.25 -18.75
CA ASP A 159 -13.16 -9.01 -17.71
C ASP A 159 -11.70 -9.28 -18.08
N GLU A 160 -11.44 -9.58 -19.35
CA GLU A 160 -10.09 -9.82 -19.86
C GLU A 160 -9.21 -8.58 -19.69
N THR A 161 -9.77 -7.38 -19.93
CA THR A 161 -9.02 -6.13 -19.76
C THR A 161 -8.64 -5.88 -18.29
N ILE A 162 -9.51 -6.28 -17.35
CA ILE A 162 -9.22 -6.15 -15.92
C ILE A 162 -8.15 -7.16 -15.46
N PHE A 163 -8.24 -8.43 -15.92
CA PHE A 163 -7.33 -9.48 -15.50
C PHE A 163 -5.96 -9.42 -16.18
N CYS A 164 -5.94 -9.16 -17.47
CA CYS A 164 -4.76 -9.41 -18.31
C CYS A 164 -4.02 -8.14 -18.70
N TYR A 165 -4.69 -6.97 -18.73
CA TYR A 165 -4.08 -5.76 -19.27
C TYR A 165 -3.32 -5.00 -18.18
N PRO A 166 -1.98 -4.94 -18.25
CA PRO A 166 -1.19 -4.20 -17.28
C PRO A 166 -1.52 -2.69 -17.26
N GLY A 167 -2.07 -2.17 -18.37
CA GLY A 167 -2.52 -0.78 -18.47
C GLY A 167 -3.64 -0.45 -17.48
N ILE A 168 -4.62 -1.32 -17.28
CA ILE A 168 -5.70 -1.12 -16.30
C ILE A 168 -5.13 -1.09 -14.89
N ARG A 169 -4.17 -1.99 -14.58
CA ARG A 169 -3.48 -1.98 -13.29
C ARG A 169 -2.71 -0.69 -13.07
N ALA A 170 -1.99 -0.21 -14.08
CA ALA A 170 -1.25 1.05 -14.00
C ALA A 170 -2.19 2.25 -13.81
N LEU A 171 -3.32 2.28 -14.54
CA LEU A 171 -4.30 3.35 -14.45
C LEU A 171 -4.91 3.46 -13.06
N TRP A 172 -5.41 2.37 -12.47
CA TRP A 172 -6.00 2.46 -11.14
C TRP A 172 -4.96 2.83 -10.07
N MET A 173 -3.72 2.32 -10.16
CA MET A 173 -2.63 2.71 -9.26
C MET A 173 -2.28 4.21 -9.38
N HIS A 174 -2.37 4.78 -10.58
CA HIS A 174 -2.13 6.21 -10.81
C HIS A 174 -3.28 7.09 -10.30
N ARG A 175 -4.52 6.58 -10.28
CA ARG A 175 -5.70 7.32 -9.86
C ARG A 175 -5.93 7.31 -8.34
N VAL A 176 -5.33 6.36 -7.63
CA VAL A 176 -5.33 6.21 -6.17
C VAL A 176 -4.22 7.03 -5.55
#